data_0f14454f0c2b13bd9beb0a9d2bab61fa
#
_entry.id   0f14454f0c2b13bd9beb0a9d2bab61fa
#
_cell.length_a   1.000
_cell.length_b   1.000
_cell.length_c   1.000
_cell.angle_alpha   90.00
_cell.angle_beta   90.00
_cell.angle_gamma   90.00
#
_symmetry.space_group_name_H-M   'P 1'
#
loop_
_entity.id
_entity.type
_entity.pdbx_description
1 polymer ?
#
loop_
_entity_poly.entity_id
_entity_poly.type
_entity_poly.pdbx_seq_one_letter_code
_entity_poly.pdbx_strand_id
1 'polypeptide(L)'
;MKKNPTIIDVAQQAGVSPSTVSRVFDPSWNGRIREETRRIVLQTANQLGYHGSNALARGLFTQRSGIIAFVIGKSVSDFYIDIVKKFLPLLQERGKQVLIFEIDPVVGVENILTQVHRYRTDAIIIASSATSSDIINPFFSTNIPIIIFNRYIPDSNFSAVYCDVTAATAQAADYLMAQGHKTFGIFNGSATIAKEIERVEGFAAQVNKRGGSILWTQECDFSYTAGHETALATLSEQPWPDAIFCTSDIIALGVMDVIRKKFHKSIPQDISVIGFDNIPASAFDAYDLTTISYPFERMIPCTVDLLERILSSPSTHVERVFDMELIKRGSVAPKYELPQA
;
A
#
# COMPACT_ATOMS: atom_id res chain seq x y z
N MET A 1 18.25 33.46 -25.61
CA MET A 1 17.65 32.15 -25.23
C MET A 1 17.21 31.46 -26.52
N LYS A 2 17.71 30.27 -26.84
CA LYS A 2 17.19 29.47 -27.98
C LYS A 2 15.73 29.11 -27.71
N LYS A 3 14.85 29.50 -28.65
CA LYS A 3 13.42 29.15 -28.58
C LYS A 3 13.29 27.64 -28.70
N ASN A 4 12.59 26.99 -27.76
CA ASN A 4 12.34 25.55 -27.86
C ASN A 4 11.52 25.24 -29.11
N PRO A 5 11.90 24.22 -29.89
CA PRO A 5 11.19 23.85 -31.10
C PRO A 5 9.75 23.46 -30.80
N THR A 6 8.84 23.82 -31.68
CA THR A 6 7.41 23.54 -31.56
C THR A 6 6.98 22.45 -32.53
N ILE A 7 5.78 21.91 -32.32
CA ILE A 7 5.16 20.96 -33.24
C ILE A 7 5.02 21.52 -34.66
N ILE A 8 4.85 22.85 -34.77
CA ILE A 8 4.74 23.54 -36.06
C ILE A 8 6.10 23.54 -36.79
N ASP A 9 7.19 23.75 -36.06
CA ASP A 9 8.53 23.73 -36.65
C ASP A 9 8.88 22.34 -37.19
N VAL A 10 8.53 21.28 -36.48
CA VAL A 10 8.71 19.88 -36.92
C VAL A 10 7.84 19.59 -38.14
N ALA A 11 6.57 19.99 -38.11
CA ALA A 11 5.63 19.78 -39.21
C ALA A 11 6.11 20.43 -40.50
N GLN A 12 6.56 21.69 -40.41
CA GLN A 12 7.07 22.44 -41.53
C GLN A 12 8.34 21.79 -42.12
N GLN A 13 9.29 21.39 -41.29
CA GLN A 13 10.54 20.77 -41.73
C GLN A 13 10.37 19.34 -42.25
N ALA A 14 9.43 18.58 -41.68
CA ALA A 14 9.10 17.22 -42.11
C ALA A 14 8.12 17.15 -43.31
N GLY A 15 7.58 18.29 -43.76
CA GLY A 15 6.62 18.35 -44.88
C GLY A 15 5.28 17.70 -44.59
N VAL A 16 4.82 17.70 -43.31
CA VAL A 16 3.56 17.10 -42.89
C VAL A 16 2.69 18.07 -42.09
N SER A 17 1.45 17.72 -41.82
CA SER A 17 0.59 18.56 -40.97
C SER A 17 0.99 18.45 -39.48
N PRO A 18 0.76 19.48 -38.65
CA PRO A 18 0.97 19.41 -37.20
C PRO A 18 0.19 18.25 -36.55
N SER A 19 -0.99 17.92 -37.07
CA SER A 19 -1.77 16.77 -36.59
C SER A 19 -1.09 15.43 -36.89
N THR A 20 -0.37 15.32 -38.01
CA THR A 20 0.44 14.14 -38.33
C THR A 20 1.60 14.00 -37.36
N VAL A 21 2.30 15.08 -37.05
CA VAL A 21 3.37 15.08 -36.01
C VAL A 21 2.80 14.65 -34.68
N SER A 22 1.68 15.22 -34.24
CA SER A 22 1.01 14.84 -32.99
C SER A 22 0.70 13.34 -32.91
N ARG A 23 0.15 12.77 -33.98
CA ARG A 23 -0.18 11.34 -34.07
C ARG A 23 1.07 10.43 -34.06
N VAL A 24 2.20 10.86 -34.61
CA VAL A 24 3.47 10.12 -34.58
C VAL A 24 3.98 9.95 -33.15
N PHE A 25 3.77 10.97 -32.32
CA PHE A 25 4.15 10.94 -30.90
C PHE A 25 3.07 10.36 -29.96
N ASP A 26 1.91 10.01 -30.49
CA ASP A 26 0.82 9.38 -29.72
C ASP A 26 0.87 7.85 -29.87
N PRO A 27 1.12 7.08 -28.79
CA PRO A 27 1.17 5.63 -28.82
C PRO A 27 -0.10 4.97 -29.36
N SER A 28 -1.27 5.61 -29.21
CA SER A 28 -2.56 5.07 -29.69
C SER A 28 -2.64 5.01 -31.24
N TRP A 29 -1.75 5.71 -31.91
CA TRP A 29 -1.64 5.73 -33.38
C TRP A 29 -0.53 4.81 -33.93
N ASN A 30 0.12 4.00 -33.09
CA ASN A 30 1.12 3.04 -33.54
C ASN A 30 0.50 2.07 -34.56
N GLY A 31 1.19 1.90 -35.70
CA GLY A 31 0.72 1.05 -36.80
C GLY A 31 -0.35 1.69 -37.71
N ARG A 32 -0.88 2.89 -37.39
CA ARG A 32 -1.87 3.61 -38.21
C ARG A 32 -1.27 4.71 -39.08
N ILE A 33 0.02 4.95 -38.95
CA ILE A 33 0.78 5.92 -39.75
C ILE A 33 1.80 5.15 -40.56
N ARG A 34 1.99 5.56 -41.84
CA ARG A 34 2.99 4.94 -42.72
C ARG A 34 4.37 5.03 -42.08
N GLU A 35 5.09 3.93 -42.07
CA GLU A 35 6.41 3.82 -41.39
C GLU A 35 7.42 4.87 -41.91
N GLU A 36 7.39 5.14 -43.19
CA GLU A 36 8.23 6.19 -43.79
C GLU A 36 7.92 7.58 -43.23
N THR A 37 6.64 7.93 -43.12
CA THR A 37 6.21 9.22 -42.52
C THR A 37 6.62 9.30 -41.06
N ARG A 38 6.45 8.19 -40.31
CA ARG A 38 6.88 8.10 -38.92
C ARG A 38 8.37 8.32 -38.78
N ARG A 39 9.18 7.67 -39.63
CA ARG A 39 10.63 7.80 -39.63
C ARG A 39 11.09 9.25 -39.92
N ILE A 40 10.51 9.88 -40.93
CA ILE A 40 10.85 11.29 -41.30
C ILE A 40 10.53 12.21 -40.13
N VAL A 41 9.34 12.12 -39.54
CA VAL A 41 8.93 12.98 -38.42
C VAL A 41 9.83 12.80 -37.21
N LEU A 42 10.17 11.56 -36.83
CA LEU A 42 11.05 11.28 -35.69
C LEU A 42 12.48 11.76 -35.92
N GLN A 43 13.02 11.60 -37.12
CA GLN A 43 14.34 12.13 -37.48
C GLN A 43 14.38 13.67 -37.41
N THR A 44 13.39 14.32 -38.00
CA THR A 44 13.27 15.79 -37.99
C THR A 44 13.12 16.33 -36.57
N ALA A 45 12.27 15.68 -35.74
CA ALA A 45 12.09 16.03 -34.35
C ALA A 45 13.40 15.94 -33.56
N ASN A 46 14.16 14.86 -33.74
CA ASN A 46 15.46 14.67 -33.09
C ASN A 46 16.48 15.73 -33.51
N GLN A 47 16.57 16.07 -34.81
CA GLN A 47 17.44 17.11 -35.32
C GLN A 47 17.14 18.50 -34.73
N LEU A 48 15.85 18.79 -34.52
CA LEU A 48 15.40 20.03 -33.90
C LEU A 48 15.49 20.04 -32.38
N GLY A 49 15.67 18.85 -31.73
CA GLY A 49 15.57 18.71 -30.28
C GLY A 49 14.13 18.78 -29.77
N TYR A 50 13.15 18.38 -30.62
CA TYR A 50 11.76 18.29 -30.25
C TYR A 50 11.44 16.88 -29.74
N HIS A 51 11.00 16.77 -28.50
CA HIS A 51 10.74 15.48 -27.81
C HIS A 51 9.24 15.13 -27.70
N GLY A 52 8.42 15.66 -28.60
CA GLY A 52 6.97 15.48 -28.57
C GLY A 52 6.24 16.66 -27.91
N SER A 53 4.91 16.64 -27.98
CA SER A 53 4.10 17.65 -27.30
C SER A 53 4.34 17.53 -25.78
N ASN A 54 4.69 18.61 -25.13
CA ASN A 54 4.79 18.69 -23.68
C ASN A 54 3.49 18.11 -23.08
N ALA A 55 3.60 17.16 -22.14
CA ALA A 55 2.44 16.54 -21.49
C ALA A 55 1.48 17.62 -20.92
N LEU A 56 2.03 18.75 -20.46
CA LEU A 56 1.27 19.92 -20.01
C LEU A 56 0.46 20.56 -21.16
N ALA A 57 1.04 20.67 -22.38
CA ALA A 57 0.34 21.23 -23.53
C ALA A 57 -0.77 20.30 -24.02
N ARG A 58 -0.57 18.97 -23.96
CA ARG A 58 -1.60 17.97 -24.26
C ARG A 58 -2.75 18.05 -23.24
N GLY A 59 -2.41 18.20 -21.96
CA GLY A 59 -3.38 18.36 -20.87
C GLY A 59 -4.28 19.58 -21.01
N LEU A 60 -3.80 20.67 -21.66
CA LEU A 60 -4.62 21.84 -21.96
C LEU A 60 -5.74 21.53 -22.98
N PHE A 61 -5.50 20.66 -23.95
CA PHE A 61 -6.50 20.25 -24.96
C PHE A 61 -7.45 19.16 -24.46
N THR A 62 -6.93 18.21 -23.66
CA THR A 62 -7.71 17.05 -23.18
C THR A 62 -8.39 17.31 -21.86
N GLN A 63 -8.09 18.43 -21.19
CA GLN A 63 -8.44 18.75 -19.80
C GLN A 63 -7.94 17.69 -18.80
N ARG A 64 -6.94 16.86 -19.20
CA ARG A 64 -6.34 15.82 -18.38
C ARG A 64 -4.82 15.88 -18.46
N SER A 65 -4.17 15.87 -17.30
CA SER A 65 -2.72 15.91 -17.19
C SER A 65 -2.06 14.54 -17.39
N GLY A 66 -2.79 13.47 -17.15
CA GLY A 66 -2.24 12.13 -17.02
C GLY A 66 -1.50 11.91 -15.70
N ILE A 67 -1.60 12.83 -14.74
CA ILE A 67 -0.89 12.78 -13.46
C ILE A 67 -1.83 12.27 -12.37
N ILE A 68 -1.38 11.26 -11.63
CA ILE A 68 -2.06 10.73 -10.45
C ILE A 68 -1.24 11.11 -9.21
N ALA A 69 -1.86 11.75 -8.23
CA ALA A 69 -1.27 11.97 -6.94
C ALA A 69 -1.38 10.69 -6.10
N PHE A 70 -0.26 10.19 -5.60
CA PHE A 70 -0.22 9.08 -4.68
C PHE A 70 0.18 9.61 -3.30
N VAL A 71 -0.73 9.54 -2.34
CA VAL A 71 -0.56 10.15 -1.02
C VAL A 71 -0.33 9.05 0.00
N ILE A 72 0.80 9.12 0.71
CA ILE A 72 1.22 8.17 1.73
C ILE A 72 1.46 8.88 3.07
N GLY A 73 1.42 8.15 4.18
CA GLY A 73 1.72 8.72 5.50
C GLY A 73 3.22 8.80 5.78
N LYS A 74 3.65 9.73 6.60
CA LYS A 74 5.06 9.96 6.97
C LYS A 74 5.69 8.77 7.73
N SER A 75 4.93 8.06 8.52
CA SER A 75 5.38 6.85 9.22
C SER A 75 5.40 5.65 8.25
N VAL A 76 6.07 5.82 7.12
CA VAL A 76 6.09 4.81 6.07
C VAL A 76 7.12 3.77 6.43
N SER A 77 6.62 2.60 6.78
CA SER A 77 7.41 1.38 6.65
C SER A 77 7.69 1.12 5.15
N ASP A 78 8.73 0.35 4.85
CA ASP A 78 9.03 -0.14 3.49
C ASP A 78 7.80 -0.75 2.78
N PHE A 79 6.80 -1.17 3.56
CA PHE A 79 5.51 -1.68 3.11
C PHE A 79 4.77 -0.75 2.13
N TYR A 80 4.65 0.55 2.42
CA TYR A 80 3.96 1.48 1.49
C TYR A 80 4.79 1.78 0.25
N ILE A 81 6.11 1.78 0.38
CA ILE A 81 7.01 1.91 -0.78
C ILE A 81 6.83 0.73 -1.73
N ASP A 82 6.69 -0.49 -1.21
CA ASP A 82 6.44 -1.68 -2.03
C ASP A 82 5.05 -1.65 -2.69
N ILE A 83 4.04 -1.09 -2.04
CA ILE A 83 2.74 -0.84 -2.66
C ILE A 83 2.89 0.11 -3.85
N VAL A 84 3.59 1.25 -3.68
CA VAL A 84 3.83 2.21 -4.77
C VAL A 84 4.55 1.53 -5.94
N LYS A 85 5.60 0.75 -5.68
CA LYS A 85 6.34 -0.01 -6.71
C LYS A 85 5.42 -0.94 -7.52
N LYS A 86 4.42 -1.55 -6.89
CA LYS A 86 3.45 -2.41 -7.56
C LYS A 86 2.43 -1.63 -8.41
N PHE A 87 2.05 -0.42 -8.01
CA PHE A 87 1.17 0.46 -8.77
C PHE A 87 1.83 1.05 -10.02
N LEU A 88 3.11 1.40 -9.94
CA LEU A 88 3.82 2.15 -10.98
C LEU A 88 3.70 1.52 -12.38
N PRO A 89 4.03 0.23 -12.61
CA PRO A 89 3.95 -0.35 -13.94
C PRO A 89 2.53 -0.30 -14.51
N LEU A 90 1.51 -0.64 -13.71
CA LEU A 90 0.13 -0.65 -14.15
C LEU A 90 -0.40 0.75 -14.52
N LEU A 91 0.01 1.78 -13.76
CA LEU A 91 -0.35 3.16 -14.08
C LEU A 91 0.39 3.66 -15.32
N GLN A 92 1.67 3.30 -15.48
CA GLN A 92 2.46 3.65 -16.65
C GLN A 92 1.93 3.00 -17.94
N GLU A 93 1.50 1.74 -17.90
CA GLU A 93 0.82 1.05 -19.02
C GLU A 93 -0.46 1.78 -19.46
N ARG A 94 -1.14 2.46 -18.52
CA ARG A 94 -2.31 3.32 -18.79
C ARG A 94 -1.92 4.77 -19.16
N GLY A 95 -0.64 5.04 -19.40
CA GLY A 95 -0.13 6.36 -19.75
C GLY A 95 -0.20 7.38 -18.63
N LYS A 96 -0.29 6.93 -17.38
CA LYS A 96 -0.32 7.80 -16.20
C LYS A 96 1.08 8.01 -15.64
N GLN A 97 1.31 9.20 -15.08
CA GLN A 97 2.48 9.53 -14.29
C GLN A 97 2.08 9.65 -12.82
N VAL A 98 2.99 9.32 -11.90
CA VAL A 98 2.71 9.36 -10.47
C VAL A 98 3.53 10.45 -9.80
N LEU A 99 2.86 11.31 -9.04
CA LEU A 99 3.50 12.19 -8.07
C LEU A 99 3.21 11.65 -6.66
N ILE A 100 4.27 11.40 -5.90
CA ILE A 100 4.15 10.90 -4.53
C ILE A 100 4.18 12.09 -3.58
N PHE A 101 3.21 12.14 -2.68
CA PHE A 101 3.11 13.11 -1.61
C PHE A 101 3.09 12.38 -0.27
N GLU A 102 3.83 12.90 0.69
CA GLU A 102 3.87 12.39 2.04
C GLU A 102 3.04 13.30 2.95
N ILE A 103 2.10 12.72 3.71
CA ILE A 103 1.34 13.43 4.73
C ILE A 103 2.18 13.47 6.00
N ASP A 104 2.54 14.68 6.43
CA ASP A 104 3.03 14.93 7.77
C ASP A 104 1.85 15.31 8.67
N PRO A 105 1.53 14.52 9.72
CA PRO A 105 0.41 14.82 10.61
C PRO A 105 0.52 16.17 11.32
N VAL A 106 1.74 16.71 11.46
CA VAL A 106 1.99 18.01 12.11
C VAL A 106 1.77 19.17 11.14
N VAL A 107 2.17 18.98 9.86
CA VAL A 107 2.09 20.04 8.84
C VAL A 107 0.70 20.09 8.18
N GLY A 108 -0.03 18.97 8.23
CA GLY A 108 -1.35 18.87 7.60
C GLY A 108 -1.28 18.61 6.08
N VAL A 109 -2.43 18.74 5.41
CA VAL A 109 -2.60 18.41 4.00
C VAL A 109 -2.73 19.61 3.08
N GLU A 110 -2.79 20.82 3.58
CA GLU A 110 -3.03 22.06 2.80
C GLU A 110 -1.97 22.27 1.72
N ASN A 111 -0.72 21.98 2.05
CA ASN A 111 0.38 22.06 1.09
C ASN A 111 0.22 21.00 -0.02
N ILE A 112 -0.20 19.80 0.32
CA ILE A 112 -0.46 18.72 -0.66
C ILE A 112 -1.59 19.14 -1.59
N LEU A 113 -2.71 19.64 -1.06
CA LEU A 113 -3.83 20.12 -1.85
C LEU A 113 -3.41 21.24 -2.82
N THR A 114 -2.61 22.19 -2.33
CA THR A 114 -2.06 23.27 -3.18
C THR A 114 -1.24 22.70 -4.34
N GLN A 115 -0.38 21.71 -4.07
CA GLN A 115 0.45 21.10 -5.10
C GLN A 115 -0.38 20.25 -6.07
N VAL A 116 -1.33 19.45 -5.57
CA VAL A 116 -2.26 18.63 -6.38
C VAL A 116 -3.00 19.53 -7.40
N HIS A 117 -3.51 20.68 -6.96
CA HIS A 117 -4.11 21.67 -7.86
C HIS A 117 -3.11 22.30 -8.82
N ARG A 118 -1.91 22.66 -8.35
CA ARG A 118 -0.86 23.25 -9.17
C ARG A 118 -0.41 22.33 -10.31
N TYR A 119 -0.28 21.03 -10.03
CA TYR A 119 0.07 20.03 -11.03
C TYR A 119 -1.13 19.52 -11.85
N ARG A 120 -2.35 19.99 -11.53
CA ARG A 120 -3.60 19.57 -12.19
C ARG A 120 -3.73 18.07 -12.22
N THR A 121 -3.52 17.41 -11.10
CA THR A 121 -3.64 15.94 -11.04
C THR A 121 -5.05 15.50 -11.40
N ASP A 122 -5.17 14.41 -12.16
CA ASP A 122 -6.46 13.90 -12.64
C ASP A 122 -7.22 13.15 -11.55
N ALA A 123 -6.50 12.54 -10.61
CA ALA A 123 -7.07 11.84 -9.45
C ALA A 123 -6.02 11.71 -8.32
N ILE A 124 -6.51 11.31 -7.14
CA ILE A 124 -5.71 11.08 -5.95
C ILE A 124 -5.94 9.64 -5.47
N ILE A 125 -4.87 8.89 -5.20
CA ILE A 125 -4.91 7.62 -4.48
C ILE A 125 -4.30 7.87 -3.10
N ILE A 126 -5.08 7.68 -2.04
CA ILE A 126 -4.60 7.82 -0.66
C ILE A 126 -4.36 6.43 -0.09
N ALA A 127 -3.10 6.10 0.18
CA ALA A 127 -2.67 4.84 0.78
C ALA A 127 -1.93 5.15 2.09
N SER A 128 -2.69 5.31 3.16
CA SER A 128 -2.13 5.60 4.48
C SER A 128 -3.00 5.01 5.58
N SER A 129 -2.38 4.22 6.45
CA SER A 129 -3.04 3.69 7.66
C SER A 129 -3.13 4.74 8.78
N ALA A 130 -2.21 5.71 8.79
CA ALA A 130 -2.05 6.68 9.87
C ALA A 130 -2.90 7.95 9.72
N THR A 131 -3.68 8.08 8.63
CA THR A 131 -4.51 9.26 8.40
C THR A 131 -5.82 9.16 9.15
N SER A 132 -6.02 10.01 10.16
CA SER A 132 -7.33 10.21 10.77
C SER A 132 -8.33 10.79 9.75
N SER A 133 -9.62 10.65 10.01
CA SER A 133 -10.65 11.27 9.19
C SER A 133 -10.44 12.78 9.06
N ASP A 134 -9.98 13.45 10.12
CA ASP A 134 -9.73 14.88 10.14
C ASP A 134 -8.64 15.32 9.15
N ILE A 135 -7.62 14.49 8.94
CA ILE A 135 -6.56 14.76 7.95
C ILE A 135 -7.08 14.58 6.52
N ILE A 136 -8.06 13.70 6.32
CA ILE A 136 -8.62 13.45 4.98
C ILE A 136 -9.76 14.42 4.65
N ASN A 137 -10.45 14.96 5.66
CA ASN A 137 -11.58 15.88 5.47
C ASN A 137 -11.29 17.06 4.51
N PRO A 138 -10.12 17.72 4.52
CA PRO A 138 -9.82 18.76 3.55
C PRO A 138 -9.87 18.31 2.09
N PHE A 139 -9.63 17.03 1.81
CA PHE A 139 -9.74 16.49 0.45
C PHE A 139 -11.18 16.42 -0.06
N PHE A 140 -12.20 16.43 0.85
CA PHE A 140 -13.62 16.48 0.45
C PHE A 140 -13.99 17.78 -0.27
N SER A 141 -13.25 18.85 -0.04
CA SER A 141 -13.49 20.13 -0.72
C SER A 141 -12.97 20.19 -2.14
N THR A 142 -12.23 19.15 -2.58
CA THR A 142 -11.70 19.08 -3.94
C THR A 142 -12.69 18.44 -4.88
N ASN A 143 -12.76 18.92 -6.13
CA ASN A 143 -13.50 18.25 -7.20
C ASN A 143 -12.67 17.15 -7.88
N ILE A 144 -11.51 16.78 -7.32
CA ILE A 144 -10.62 15.78 -7.87
C ILE A 144 -11.08 14.40 -7.37
N PRO A 145 -11.27 13.42 -8.26
CA PRO A 145 -11.62 12.07 -7.87
C PRO A 145 -10.60 11.45 -6.90
N ILE A 146 -11.09 10.79 -5.85
CA ILE A 146 -10.26 10.19 -4.82
C ILE A 146 -10.60 8.71 -4.66
N ILE A 147 -9.56 7.89 -4.54
CA ILE A 147 -9.65 6.48 -4.14
C ILE A 147 -8.86 6.29 -2.85
N ILE A 148 -9.52 5.75 -1.84
CA ILE A 148 -8.86 5.30 -0.61
C ILE A 148 -8.39 3.85 -0.84
N PHE A 149 -7.09 3.62 -0.72
CA PHE A 149 -6.49 2.30 -0.89
C PHE A 149 -6.06 1.71 0.45
N ASN A 150 -6.40 0.45 0.65
CA ASN A 150 -6.07 -0.33 1.84
C ASN A 150 -6.69 0.22 3.13
N ARG A 151 -7.78 0.97 3.04
CA ARG A 151 -8.55 1.49 4.18
C ARG A 151 -9.99 1.76 3.77
N TYR A 152 -10.88 1.67 4.72
CA TYR A 152 -12.26 2.16 4.64
C TYR A 152 -12.44 3.37 5.56
N ILE A 153 -13.20 4.36 5.13
CA ILE A 153 -13.61 5.51 5.93
C ILE A 153 -15.13 5.54 5.90
N PRO A 154 -15.79 5.22 7.02
CA PRO A 154 -17.24 5.28 7.12
C PRO A 154 -17.78 6.65 6.71
N ASP A 155 -18.98 6.66 6.13
CA ASP A 155 -19.72 7.88 5.75
C ASP A 155 -18.96 8.83 4.79
N SER A 156 -17.89 8.32 4.14
CA SER A 156 -17.19 9.08 3.10
C SER A 156 -17.81 8.84 1.72
N ASN A 157 -17.76 9.87 0.86
CA ASN A 157 -18.16 9.74 -0.54
C ASN A 157 -17.00 9.26 -1.45
N PHE A 158 -15.91 8.79 -0.85
CA PHE A 158 -14.74 8.30 -1.62
C PHE A 158 -14.92 6.84 -2.02
N SER A 159 -14.47 6.52 -3.21
CA SER A 159 -14.30 5.11 -3.57
C SER A 159 -13.18 4.48 -2.75
N ALA A 160 -13.37 3.23 -2.37
CA ALA A 160 -12.41 2.50 -1.52
C ALA A 160 -12.14 1.09 -2.04
N VAL A 161 -10.87 0.68 -1.92
CA VAL A 161 -10.42 -0.70 -2.14
C VAL A 161 -9.65 -1.14 -0.90
N TYR A 162 -10.20 -2.09 -0.14
CA TYR A 162 -9.65 -2.45 1.17
C TYR A 162 -9.89 -3.92 1.52
N CYS A 163 -9.34 -4.35 2.65
CA CYS A 163 -9.55 -5.69 3.21
C CYS A 163 -10.29 -5.61 4.53
N ASP A 164 -11.06 -6.67 4.84
CA ASP A 164 -11.63 -6.90 6.17
C ASP A 164 -10.53 -7.43 7.10
N VAL A 165 -9.91 -6.52 7.81
CA VAL A 165 -8.81 -6.79 8.73
C VAL A 165 -9.29 -7.57 9.95
N THR A 166 -10.48 -7.26 10.44
CA THR A 166 -11.10 -7.93 11.61
C THR A 166 -11.33 -9.41 11.32
N ALA A 167 -11.91 -9.73 10.16
CA ALA A 167 -12.10 -11.12 9.75
C ALA A 167 -10.77 -11.86 9.57
N ALA A 168 -9.74 -11.19 9.03
CA ALA A 168 -8.43 -11.79 8.83
C ALA A 168 -7.71 -12.11 10.15
N THR A 169 -7.76 -11.20 11.12
CA THR A 169 -7.14 -11.44 12.44
C THR A 169 -7.92 -12.46 13.25
N ALA A 170 -9.25 -12.52 13.13
CA ALA A 170 -10.05 -13.61 13.69
C ALA A 170 -9.65 -14.97 13.11
N GLN A 171 -9.36 -15.06 11.79
CA GLN A 171 -8.86 -16.28 11.16
C GLN A 171 -7.50 -16.71 11.72
N ALA A 172 -6.59 -15.75 11.98
CA ALA A 172 -5.31 -16.04 12.62
C ALA A 172 -5.47 -16.59 14.04
N ALA A 173 -6.38 -16.01 14.83
CA ALA A 173 -6.72 -16.52 16.15
C ALA A 173 -7.29 -17.95 16.10
N ASP A 174 -8.24 -18.20 15.19
CA ASP A 174 -8.80 -19.54 14.96
C ASP A 174 -7.72 -20.56 14.58
N TYR A 175 -6.78 -20.17 13.71
CA TYR A 175 -5.68 -21.03 13.32
C TYR A 175 -4.79 -21.41 14.52
N LEU A 176 -4.36 -20.42 15.32
CA LEU A 176 -3.52 -20.68 16.50
C LEU A 176 -4.25 -21.55 17.53
N MET A 177 -5.53 -21.28 17.80
CA MET A 177 -6.32 -22.08 18.72
C MET A 177 -6.55 -23.51 18.22
N ALA A 178 -6.70 -23.70 16.92
CA ALA A 178 -6.76 -25.04 16.32
C ALA A 178 -5.45 -25.82 16.45
N GLN A 179 -4.31 -25.13 16.63
CA GLN A 179 -3.03 -25.73 16.98
C GLN A 179 -2.87 -26.00 18.49
N GLY A 180 -3.90 -25.77 19.29
CA GLY A 180 -3.91 -26.05 20.75
C GLY A 180 -3.42 -24.90 21.63
N HIS A 181 -3.10 -23.74 21.07
CA HIS A 181 -2.69 -22.57 21.86
C HIS A 181 -3.89 -21.97 22.60
N LYS A 182 -3.72 -21.57 23.86
CA LYS A 182 -4.78 -21.04 24.73
C LYS A 182 -4.46 -19.65 25.29
N THR A 183 -3.19 -19.32 25.41
CA THR A 183 -2.72 -18.03 25.96
C THR A 183 -1.92 -17.26 24.92
N PHE A 184 -2.17 -15.96 24.84
CA PHE A 184 -1.62 -15.13 23.77
C PHE A 184 -1.03 -13.82 24.32
N GLY A 185 0.07 -13.39 23.71
CA GLY A 185 0.60 -12.03 23.84
C GLY A 185 0.42 -11.30 22.51
N ILE A 186 0.24 -9.99 22.56
CA ILE A 186 0.11 -9.15 21.35
C ILE A 186 1.17 -8.06 21.40
N PHE A 187 1.95 -7.95 20.32
CA PHE A 187 2.74 -6.75 20.02
C PHE A 187 2.05 -5.99 18.88
N ASN A 188 1.68 -4.75 19.14
CA ASN A 188 0.97 -3.92 18.18
C ASN A 188 1.71 -2.59 17.91
N GLY A 189 1.43 -2.02 16.75
CA GLY A 189 1.80 -0.64 16.45
C GLY A 189 0.98 0.35 17.27
N SER A 190 1.09 1.64 16.94
CA SER A 190 0.42 2.69 17.71
C SER A 190 -1.09 2.48 17.81
N ALA A 191 -1.59 2.48 19.04
CA ALA A 191 -3.02 2.39 19.36
C ALA A 191 -3.84 3.62 18.92
N THR A 192 -3.20 4.65 18.38
CA THR A 192 -3.90 5.79 17.74
C THR A 192 -4.30 5.53 16.29
N ILE A 193 -3.81 4.45 15.70
CA ILE A 193 -4.08 4.07 14.31
C ILE A 193 -5.28 3.12 14.28
N ALA A 194 -6.38 3.53 13.65
CA ALA A 194 -7.63 2.76 13.60
C ALA A 194 -7.43 1.30 13.13
N LYS A 195 -6.59 1.07 12.11
CA LYS A 195 -6.27 -0.28 11.64
C LYS A 195 -5.58 -1.16 12.67
N GLU A 196 -4.76 -0.58 13.54
CA GLU A 196 -4.12 -1.34 14.62
C GLU A 196 -5.14 -1.75 15.67
N ILE A 197 -6.06 -0.85 15.99
CA ILE A 197 -7.19 -1.17 16.87
C ILE A 197 -7.99 -2.34 16.28
N GLU A 198 -8.37 -2.27 15.00
CA GLU A 198 -9.10 -3.34 14.31
C GLU A 198 -8.34 -4.68 14.33
N ARG A 199 -7.02 -4.68 14.15
CA ARG A 199 -6.16 -5.88 14.21
C ARG A 199 -6.18 -6.51 15.59
N VAL A 200 -5.96 -5.69 16.63
CA VAL A 200 -5.93 -6.15 18.02
C VAL A 200 -7.30 -6.65 18.47
N GLU A 201 -8.36 -5.85 18.24
CA GLU A 201 -9.71 -6.17 18.66
C GLU A 201 -10.25 -7.43 17.96
N GLY A 202 -10.04 -7.54 16.63
CA GLY A 202 -10.46 -8.71 15.86
C GLY A 202 -9.82 -10.00 16.36
N PHE A 203 -8.50 -9.98 16.62
CA PHE A 203 -7.78 -11.11 17.17
C PHE A 203 -8.26 -11.45 18.60
N ALA A 204 -8.28 -10.46 19.51
CA ALA A 204 -8.64 -10.65 20.91
C ALA A 204 -10.10 -11.11 21.09
N ALA A 205 -11.03 -10.52 20.32
CA ALA A 205 -12.44 -10.94 20.36
C ALA A 205 -12.62 -12.41 19.97
N GLN A 206 -11.91 -12.86 18.93
CA GLN A 206 -11.99 -14.26 18.49
C GLN A 206 -11.33 -15.23 19.48
N VAL A 207 -10.17 -14.86 20.05
CA VAL A 207 -9.53 -15.62 21.14
C VAL A 207 -10.48 -15.81 22.31
N ASN A 208 -11.09 -14.73 22.80
CA ASN A 208 -12.05 -14.77 23.92
C ASN A 208 -13.29 -15.61 23.58
N LYS A 209 -13.83 -15.45 22.36
CA LYS A 209 -14.99 -16.22 21.89
C LYS A 209 -14.72 -17.73 21.89
N ARG A 210 -13.47 -18.14 21.64
CA ARG A 210 -13.03 -19.53 21.63
C ARG A 210 -12.56 -20.06 22.99
N GLY A 211 -12.60 -19.24 24.05
CA GLY A 211 -12.21 -19.62 25.40
C GLY A 211 -10.70 -19.56 25.66
N GLY A 212 -9.93 -18.85 24.82
CA GLY A 212 -8.55 -18.47 25.08
C GLY A 212 -8.44 -17.18 25.90
N SER A 213 -7.24 -16.74 26.19
CA SER A 213 -6.97 -15.50 26.92
C SER A 213 -5.80 -14.70 26.37
N ILE A 214 -5.93 -13.38 26.33
CA ILE A 214 -4.82 -12.46 26.07
C ILE A 214 -4.16 -12.15 27.41
N LEU A 215 -2.88 -12.50 27.56
CA LEU A 215 -2.14 -12.24 28.79
C LEU A 215 -1.69 -10.78 28.88
N TRP A 216 -1.29 -10.21 27.76
CA TRP A 216 -0.85 -8.84 27.64
C TRP A 216 -0.93 -8.34 26.21
N THR A 217 -0.99 -7.01 26.06
CA THR A 217 -0.85 -6.28 24.80
C THR A 217 0.18 -5.18 25.01
N GLN A 218 1.16 -5.10 24.12
CA GLN A 218 2.26 -4.14 24.20
C GLN A 218 2.37 -3.33 22.93
N GLU A 219 2.28 -2.02 23.09
CA GLU A 219 2.44 -1.08 21.98
C GLU A 219 3.93 -0.82 21.72
N CYS A 220 4.30 -0.74 20.44
CA CYS A 220 5.61 -0.34 19.96
C CYS A 220 5.50 0.34 18.60
N ASP A 221 6.56 1.03 18.16
CA ASP A 221 6.59 1.59 16.81
C ASP A 221 6.74 0.50 15.72
N PHE A 222 6.32 0.83 14.49
CA PHE A 222 6.44 -0.06 13.33
C PHE A 222 7.89 -0.18 12.84
N SER A 223 8.75 -0.76 13.66
CA SER A 223 10.13 -1.02 13.29
C SER A 223 10.66 -2.29 13.94
N TYR A 224 11.67 -2.88 13.30
CA TYR A 224 12.40 -4.01 13.87
C TYR A 224 13.01 -3.67 15.24
N THR A 225 13.61 -2.48 15.36
CA THR A 225 14.26 -2.03 16.60
C THR A 225 13.25 -1.90 17.74
N ALA A 226 12.12 -1.25 17.49
CA ALA A 226 11.07 -1.11 18.50
C ALA A 226 10.50 -2.47 18.91
N GLY A 227 10.22 -3.36 17.95
CA GLY A 227 9.80 -4.73 18.22
C GLY A 227 10.81 -5.49 19.08
N HIS A 228 12.11 -5.35 18.78
CA HIS A 228 13.20 -5.96 19.56
C HIS A 228 13.28 -5.42 20.98
N GLU A 229 13.30 -4.10 21.15
CA GLU A 229 13.45 -3.47 22.47
C GLU A 229 12.23 -3.75 23.36
N THR A 230 11.02 -3.58 22.81
CA THR A 230 9.77 -3.86 23.54
C THR A 230 9.66 -5.34 23.91
N ALA A 231 10.03 -6.26 23.02
CA ALA A 231 10.02 -7.68 23.32
C ALA A 231 11.00 -8.03 24.44
N LEU A 232 12.21 -7.44 24.46
CA LEU A 232 13.19 -7.69 25.52
C LEU A 232 12.64 -7.27 26.88
N ALA A 233 12.02 -6.09 26.98
CA ALA A 233 11.42 -5.61 28.21
C ALA A 233 10.22 -6.48 28.63
N THR A 234 9.26 -6.69 27.72
CA THR A 234 8.02 -7.41 28.00
C THR A 234 8.28 -8.86 28.43
N LEU A 235 9.08 -9.60 27.66
CA LEU A 235 9.33 -11.02 27.93
C LEU A 235 10.23 -11.27 29.15
N SER A 236 10.89 -10.23 29.67
CA SER A 236 11.61 -10.28 30.94
C SER A 236 10.68 -10.19 32.16
N GLU A 237 9.55 -9.53 32.04
CA GLU A 237 8.68 -9.16 33.16
C GLU A 237 7.32 -9.87 33.12
N GLN A 238 6.80 -10.14 31.93
CA GLN A 238 5.47 -10.68 31.74
C GLN A 238 5.46 -12.22 31.61
N PRO A 239 4.35 -12.89 31.91
CA PRO A 239 4.22 -14.32 31.73
C PRO A 239 4.32 -14.70 30.26
N TRP A 240 5.00 -15.79 29.96
CA TRP A 240 5.14 -16.30 28.59
C TRP A 240 3.83 -16.90 28.09
N PRO A 241 3.32 -16.45 26.92
CA PRO A 241 2.14 -17.03 26.30
C PRO A 241 2.50 -18.28 25.49
N ASP A 242 1.47 -19.02 25.06
CA ASP A 242 1.64 -20.12 24.09
C ASP A 242 2.03 -19.61 22.71
N ALA A 243 1.46 -18.49 22.32
CA ALA A 243 1.75 -17.85 21.04
C ALA A 243 1.73 -16.31 21.14
N ILE A 244 2.47 -15.67 20.24
CA ILE A 244 2.51 -14.22 20.10
C ILE A 244 1.94 -13.84 18.74
N PHE A 245 0.99 -12.90 18.74
CA PHE A 245 0.55 -12.19 17.55
C PHE A 245 1.22 -10.84 17.47
N CYS A 246 1.90 -10.58 16.35
CA CYS A 246 2.45 -9.27 16.03
C CYS A 246 1.62 -8.66 14.92
N THR A 247 1.12 -7.44 15.12
CA THR A 247 0.28 -6.76 14.13
C THR A 247 1.04 -6.28 12.89
N SER A 248 2.37 -6.47 12.86
CA SER A 248 3.19 -6.28 11.68
C SER A 248 4.36 -7.25 11.67
N ASP A 249 4.75 -7.75 10.49
CA ASP A 249 5.88 -8.64 10.33
C ASP A 249 7.20 -8.00 10.77
N ILE A 250 7.39 -6.70 10.52
CA ILE A 250 8.62 -6.02 10.92
C ILE A 250 8.80 -6.01 12.44
N ILE A 251 7.73 -5.91 13.20
CA ILE A 251 7.71 -6.08 14.65
C ILE A 251 8.03 -7.53 15.00
N ALA A 252 7.36 -8.48 14.31
CA ALA A 252 7.55 -9.92 14.56
C ALA A 252 9.01 -10.37 14.40
N LEU A 253 9.71 -9.86 13.39
CA LEU A 253 11.13 -10.18 13.17
C LEU A 253 11.99 -9.76 14.38
N GLY A 254 11.75 -8.57 14.93
CA GLY A 254 12.43 -8.09 16.15
C GLY A 254 12.13 -8.97 17.37
N VAL A 255 10.86 -9.32 17.55
CA VAL A 255 10.39 -10.21 18.62
C VAL A 255 11.04 -11.59 18.52
N MET A 256 11.05 -12.20 17.32
CA MET A 256 11.62 -13.53 17.09
C MET A 256 13.12 -13.57 17.39
N ASP A 257 13.85 -12.52 17.04
CA ASP A 257 15.28 -12.45 17.33
C ASP A 257 15.57 -12.33 18.85
N VAL A 258 14.73 -11.61 19.59
CA VAL A 258 14.82 -11.54 21.06
C VAL A 258 14.56 -12.91 21.68
N ILE A 259 13.47 -13.57 21.26
CA ILE A 259 13.12 -14.92 21.76
C ILE A 259 14.29 -15.88 21.56
N ARG A 260 14.88 -15.92 20.38
CA ARG A 260 15.96 -16.83 20.02
C ARG A 260 17.29 -16.47 20.66
N LYS A 261 17.70 -15.18 20.57
CA LYS A 261 19.07 -14.73 20.92
C LYS A 261 19.22 -14.32 22.37
N LYS A 262 18.16 -13.83 23.03
CA LYS A 262 18.22 -13.37 24.42
C LYS A 262 17.68 -14.39 25.42
N PHE A 263 16.59 -15.05 25.04
CA PHE A 263 15.94 -16.03 25.90
C PHE A 263 16.28 -17.48 25.54
N HIS A 264 17.02 -17.69 24.44
CA HIS A 264 17.44 -19.03 23.98
C HIS A 264 16.28 -20.02 23.81
N LYS A 265 15.10 -19.49 23.41
CA LYS A 265 13.91 -20.30 23.15
C LYS A 265 13.76 -20.56 21.67
N SER A 266 13.22 -21.72 21.37
CA SER A 266 12.96 -22.17 19.98
C SER A 266 11.57 -21.73 19.51
N ILE A 267 11.51 -21.26 18.26
CA ILE A 267 10.28 -20.99 17.55
C ILE A 267 10.21 -22.02 16.42
N PRO A 268 9.14 -22.83 16.36
CA PRO A 268 7.85 -22.76 17.09
C PRO A 268 7.76 -23.62 18.34
N GLN A 269 8.81 -24.38 18.75
CA GLN A 269 8.72 -25.45 19.74
C GLN A 269 8.39 -24.94 21.16
N ASP A 270 9.00 -23.85 21.59
CA ASP A 270 8.73 -23.26 22.92
C ASP A 270 7.61 -22.23 22.86
N ILE A 271 7.47 -21.53 21.72
CA ILE A 271 6.48 -20.48 21.53
C ILE A 271 6.23 -20.28 20.02
N SER A 272 4.97 -20.18 19.64
CA SER A 272 4.59 -19.85 18.27
C SER A 272 4.54 -18.32 18.07
N VAL A 273 4.89 -17.87 16.85
CA VAL A 273 4.81 -16.45 16.47
C VAL A 273 4.05 -16.34 15.16
N ILE A 274 3.10 -15.41 15.09
CA ILE A 274 2.37 -15.06 13.87
C ILE A 274 2.47 -13.57 13.63
N GLY A 275 2.69 -13.18 12.37
CA GLY A 275 2.80 -11.80 11.93
C GLY A 275 1.61 -11.32 11.12
N PHE A 276 1.80 -10.17 10.48
CA PHE A 276 0.84 -9.51 9.59
C PHE A 276 1.61 -8.67 8.55
N ASP A 277 1.15 -8.62 7.31
CA ASP A 277 1.61 -7.87 6.12
C ASP A 277 2.27 -8.75 5.04
N ASN A 278 2.85 -9.90 5.36
CA ASN A 278 3.61 -10.77 4.47
C ASN A 278 4.74 -10.01 3.72
N ILE A 279 5.58 -9.29 4.48
CA ILE A 279 6.75 -8.63 3.89
C ILE A 279 7.76 -9.66 3.36
N PRO A 280 8.61 -9.32 2.37
CA PRO A 280 9.56 -10.29 1.80
C PRO A 280 10.44 -10.98 2.85
N ALA A 281 10.87 -10.27 3.89
CA ALA A 281 11.71 -10.82 4.95
C ALA A 281 11.01 -11.91 5.79
N SER A 282 9.68 -11.91 5.87
CA SER A 282 8.92 -12.94 6.59
C SER A 282 9.12 -14.34 6.00
N ALA A 283 9.45 -14.42 4.72
CA ALA A 283 9.70 -15.67 4.00
C ALA A 283 11.16 -16.12 4.02
N PHE A 284 12.08 -15.36 4.64
CA PHE A 284 13.48 -15.80 4.75
C PHE A 284 13.59 -17.00 5.67
N ASP A 285 14.45 -17.95 5.32
CA ASP A 285 14.69 -19.19 6.10
C ASP A 285 14.99 -18.93 7.58
N ALA A 286 15.62 -17.78 7.86
CA ALA A 286 15.92 -17.36 9.24
C ALA A 286 14.67 -17.08 10.06
N TYR A 287 13.55 -16.72 9.43
CA TYR A 287 12.31 -16.38 10.12
C TYR A 287 11.20 -17.39 9.86
N ASP A 288 10.98 -17.72 8.59
CA ASP A 288 9.93 -18.64 8.14
C ASP A 288 8.58 -18.34 8.83
N LEU A 289 8.22 -17.04 8.82
CA LEU A 289 7.15 -16.48 9.62
C LEU A 289 5.78 -16.73 8.99
N THR A 290 4.90 -17.42 9.74
CA THR A 290 3.46 -17.49 9.45
C THR A 290 2.86 -16.09 9.59
N THR A 291 2.11 -15.63 8.60
CA THR A 291 1.63 -14.24 8.56
C THR A 291 0.34 -14.10 7.77
N ILE A 292 -0.33 -12.97 7.90
CA ILE A 292 -1.51 -12.59 7.12
C ILE A 292 -1.06 -11.74 5.93
N SER A 293 -1.53 -12.08 4.72
CA SER A 293 -1.17 -11.42 3.48
C SER A 293 -2.31 -10.62 2.88
N TYR A 294 -2.01 -9.41 2.42
CA TYR A 294 -2.89 -8.66 1.54
C TYR A 294 -2.88 -9.23 0.13
N PRO A 295 -4.02 -9.38 -0.55
CA PRO A 295 -4.09 -9.85 -1.93
C PRO A 295 -3.77 -8.70 -2.92
N PHE A 296 -2.60 -8.07 -2.82
CA PHE A 296 -2.23 -6.91 -3.65
C PHE A 296 -2.29 -7.17 -5.15
N GLU A 297 -2.03 -8.42 -5.56
CA GLU A 297 -2.13 -8.85 -6.96
C GLU A 297 -3.57 -8.74 -7.52
N ARG A 298 -4.57 -8.66 -6.65
CA ARG A 298 -5.98 -8.46 -6.99
C ARG A 298 -6.44 -7.03 -6.70
N MET A 299 -6.01 -6.47 -5.57
CA MET A 299 -6.43 -5.13 -5.11
C MET A 299 -5.90 -4.02 -6.03
N ILE A 300 -4.62 -4.08 -6.40
CA ILE A 300 -3.97 -3.02 -7.18
C ILE A 300 -4.54 -2.91 -8.60
N PRO A 301 -4.66 -4.00 -9.38
CA PRO A 301 -5.35 -3.93 -10.67
C PRO A 301 -6.80 -3.43 -10.55
N CYS A 302 -7.54 -3.91 -9.53
CA CYS A 302 -8.89 -3.43 -9.27
C CYS A 302 -8.93 -1.92 -9.01
N THR A 303 -7.96 -1.39 -8.27
CA THR A 303 -7.85 0.05 -7.99
C THR A 303 -7.55 0.85 -9.26
N VAL A 304 -6.66 0.35 -10.11
CA VAL A 304 -6.32 1.00 -11.39
C VAL A 304 -7.51 0.98 -12.35
N ASP A 305 -8.25 -0.12 -12.42
CA ASP A 305 -9.48 -0.20 -13.24
C ASP A 305 -10.59 0.72 -12.69
N LEU A 306 -10.71 0.81 -11.38
CA LEU A 306 -11.63 1.74 -10.73
C LEU A 306 -11.25 3.19 -11.02
N LEU A 307 -9.96 3.52 -11.00
CA LEU A 307 -9.44 4.84 -11.35
C LEU A 307 -9.89 5.26 -12.76
N GLU A 308 -9.77 4.40 -13.77
CA GLU A 308 -10.20 4.70 -15.12
C GLU A 308 -11.73 4.91 -15.23
N ARG A 309 -12.51 4.15 -14.48
CA ARG A 309 -13.97 4.33 -14.40
C ARG A 309 -14.33 5.68 -13.78
N ILE A 310 -13.74 6.04 -12.65
CA ILE A 310 -14.00 7.31 -11.96
C ILE A 310 -13.55 8.49 -12.82
N LEU A 311 -12.42 8.38 -13.52
CA LEU A 311 -11.97 9.39 -14.46
C LEU A 311 -12.97 9.58 -15.62
N SER A 312 -13.65 8.52 -16.04
CA SER A 312 -14.66 8.58 -17.11
C SER A 312 -16.03 9.03 -16.62
N SER A 313 -16.38 8.72 -15.36
CA SER A 313 -17.67 9.02 -14.72
C SER A 313 -17.45 9.39 -13.25
N PRO A 314 -17.15 10.66 -12.94
CA PRO A 314 -16.76 11.10 -11.59
C PRO A 314 -17.80 10.87 -10.48
N SER A 315 -19.08 10.70 -10.82
CA SER A 315 -20.15 10.42 -9.86
C SER A 315 -20.21 8.98 -9.36
N THR A 316 -19.26 8.11 -9.79
CA THR A 316 -19.25 6.70 -9.41
C THR A 316 -18.58 6.54 -8.05
N HIS A 317 -19.35 6.20 -7.01
CA HIS A 317 -18.81 5.71 -5.74
C HIS A 317 -18.80 4.18 -5.73
N VAL A 318 -17.66 3.58 -5.42
CA VAL A 318 -17.50 2.12 -5.43
C VAL A 318 -16.64 1.68 -4.26
N GLU A 319 -17.16 0.75 -3.50
CA GLU A 319 -16.40 0.01 -2.48
C GLU A 319 -16.06 -1.39 -2.97
N ARG A 320 -14.83 -1.82 -2.73
CA ARG A 320 -14.36 -3.18 -3.00
C ARG A 320 -13.63 -3.73 -1.79
N VAL A 321 -14.20 -4.78 -1.23
CA VAL A 321 -13.61 -5.51 -0.09
C VAL A 321 -12.96 -6.78 -0.60
N PHE A 322 -11.80 -7.09 -0.08
CA PHE A 322 -11.05 -8.30 -0.39
C PHE A 322 -10.76 -9.09 0.89
N ASP A 323 -10.87 -10.42 0.78
CA ASP A 323 -10.41 -11.31 1.83
C ASP A 323 -8.89 -11.39 1.83
N MET A 324 -8.31 -11.41 3.01
CA MET A 324 -6.88 -11.64 3.22
C MET A 324 -6.58 -13.13 3.34
N GLU A 325 -5.33 -13.50 3.18
CA GLU A 325 -4.88 -14.89 3.20
C GLU A 325 -3.91 -15.15 4.36
N LEU A 326 -4.12 -16.24 5.08
CA LEU A 326 -3.17 -16.73 6.07
C LEU A 326 -2.08 -17.58 5.38
N ILE A 327 -0.88 -17.08 5.35
CA ILE A 327 0.31 -17.76 4.81
C ILE A 327 0.97 -18.55 5.94
N LYS A 328 0.79 -19.87 5.91
CA LYS A 328 1.34 -20.78 6.90
C LYS A 328 2.78 -21.10 6.57
N ARG A 329 3.67 -20.91 7.57
CA ARG A 329 5.10 -21.22 7.52
C ARG A 329 5.54 -21.91 8.82
N GLY A 330 6.84 -22.00 9.08
CA GLY A 330 7.40 -22.76 10.19
C GLY A 330 7.39 -22.10 11.55
N SER A 331 6.92 -20.87 11.71
CA SER A 331 6.89 -20.19 13.02
C SER A 331 5.72 -20.57 13.93
N VAL A 332 4.82 -21.42 13.46
CA VAL A 332 3.68 -21.95 14.22
C VAL A 332 3.66 -23.47 14.11
N ALA A 333 3.54 -24.16 15.25
CA ALA A 333 3.37 -25.61 15.32
C ALA A 333 2.28 -25.98 16.34
N PRO A 334 1.75 -27.22 16.27
CA PRO A 334 0.86 -27.71 17.29
C PRO A 334 1.51 -27.67 18.67
N LYS A 335 0.75 -27.18 19.66
CA LYS A 335 1.15 -27.31 21.06
C LYS A 335 0.90 -28.72 21.52
N TYR A 336 1.97 -29.49 21.73
CA TYR A 336 1.84 -30.83 22.33
C TYR A 336 1.52 -30.67 23.81
N GLU A 337 0.37 -31.19 24.23
CA GLU A 337 0.16 -31.50 25.64
C GLU A 337 1.15 -32.61 26.00
N LEU A 338 2.13 -32.32 26.85
CA LEU A 338 2.93 -33.37 27.46
C LEU A 338 1.94 -34.29 28.18
N PRO A 339 2.01 -35.63 28.00
CA PRO A 339 1.19 -36.53 28.76
C PRO A 339 1.39 -36.20 30.25
N GLN A 340 0.28 -35.98 30.97
CA GLN A 340 0.33 -35.80 32.41
C GLN A 340 0.94 -37.08 32.99
N ALA A 341 2.13 -36.93 33.63
CA ALA A 341 2.85 -38.02 34.28
C ALA A 341 2.14 -38.47 35.52
#